data_fec2a09b5d894d6a1f96feaf805df16f
#
_entry.id   fec2a09b5d894d6a1f96feaf805df16f
#
_cell.length_a   1.000
_cell.length_b   1.000
_cell.length_c   1.000
_cell.angle_alpha   90.00
_cell.angle_beta   90.00
_cell.angle_gamma   90.00
#
_symmetry.space_group_name_H-M   'P 1'
#
loop_
_entity.id
_entity.type
_entity.pdbx_description
1 polymer ?
#
loop_
_entity_poly.entity_id
_entity_poly.type
_entity_poly.pdbx_seq_one_letter_code
_entity_poly.pdbx_strand_id
1 'polypeptide(L)'
;MYDVTSIQNLKKDVLYLVAKASFEGTLEEERDHIPEKMIEGPEPTFRCCIYKEREIVRQRIRLAEGKAPGAEDDGNIVQVIKSACADCPISSYVVTNNCQNCLGKDCIKACRFGAIEPGHTRSRIDSQKCKECGMCAKACPYNAIAHVSRPCKDSCPVDAISYDEYGVSVIDEEKCIRCGQCAAKCPFGAIGTKTWITNVIADLKAGKKVYAILAPATEGQFGKDITMESWRQAVKKVGFEDLIEAGLGGDMTTCSEAEEWLEAYRNGEKKTTSCCPGFVNMIRKHYPDLADMISTTVSPMCAVSRMIKAKDPDAVTVFVGPCVAKKSEVADQKIEGNADYALNYNEILAIMKAKDVELEPAENTYQDSTIFGKFYGNSGGVTDSVLEYMKETEQNEDIKVCKANGAAECKKALMFLQRGRLPEDFIEGMACEGGCVGGPSRNEEIIKARKVRETMIKSADDRKITDNLKRYDMDSFSMHR
;
A
#
# COMPACT_ATOMS: atom_id res chain seq x y z
N MET A 1 -25.71 14.59 -6.44
CA MET A 1 -24.88 15.44 -5.55
C MET A 1 -23.77 14.55 -5.00
N TYR A 2 -22.50 14.95 -5.16
CA TYR A 2 -21.36 14.18 -4.63
C TYR A 2 -21.20 14.45 -3.14
N ASP A 3 -20.88 13.38 -2.37
CA ASP A 3 -20.61 13.53 -0.93
C ASP A 3 -19.13 13.90 -0.73
N VAL A 4 -18.85 15.19 -0.76
CA VAL A 4 -17.51 15.73 -0.54
C VAL A 4 -17.16 15.93 0.93
N THR A 5 -18.06 15.61 1.85
CA THR A 5 -17.82 15.71 3.30
C THR A 5 -16.94 14.58 3.84
N SER A 6 -16.89 13.45 3.13
CA SER A 6 -16.02 12.32 3.41
C SER A 6 -14.84 12.28 2.45
N ILE A 7 -13.62 12.22 3.00
CA ILE A 7 -12.39 12.06 2.21
C ILE A 7 -12.43 10.77 1.37
N GLN A 8 -13.03 9.71 1.90
CA GLN A 8 -13.11 8.44 1.18
C GLN A 8 -14.05 8.57 -0.02
N ASN A 9 -15.18 9.22 0.13
CA ASN A 9 -16.12 9.45 -0.95
C ASN A 9 -15.54 10.41 -1.99
N LEU A 10 -14.91 11.51 -1.55
CA LEU A 10 -14.21 12.44 -2.45
C LEU A 10 -13.17 11.70 -3.32
N LYS A 11 -12.36 10.81 -2.73
CA LYS A 11 -11.38 10.00 -3.47
C LYS A 11 -12.07 9.07 -4.48
N LYS A 12 -13.10 8.36 -4.08
CA LYS A 12 -13.85 7.42 -4.93
C LYS A 12 -14.53 8.13 -6.09
N ASP A 13 -15.15 9.27 -5.82
CA ASP A 13 -15.89 10.02 -6.85
C ASP A 13 -14.95 10.64 -7.88
N VAL A 14 -13.78 11.16 -7.48
CA VAL A 14 -12.76 11.62 -8.46
C VAL A 14 -12.30 10.47 -9.34
N LEU A 15 -11.96 9.30 -8.76
CA LEU A 15 -11.54 8.14 -9.53
C LEU A 15 -12.63 7.68 -10.52
N TYR A 16 -13.88 7.65 -10.06
CA TYR A 16 -15.04 7.29 -10.88
C TYR A 16 -15.22 8.26 -12.07
N LEU A 17 -15.19 9.57 -11.82
CA LEU A 17 -15.37 10.57 -12.87
C LEU A 17 -14.25 10.53 -13.91
N VAL A 18 -13.01 10.35 -13.46
CA VAL A 18 -11.86 10.16 -14.38
C VAL A 18 -12.02 8.87 -15.18
N ALA A 19 -12.41 7.76 -14.56
CA ALA A 19 -12.64 6.50 -15.26
C ALA A 19 -13.77 6.63 -16.29
N LYS A 20 -14.90 7.25 -15.92
CA LYS A 20 -16.04 7.47 -16.81
C LYS A 20 -15.66 8.32 -18.03
N ALA A 21 -15.06 9.49 -17.79
CA ALA A 21 -14.61 10.36 -18.88
C ALA A 21 -13.55 9.69 -19.79
N SER A 22 -12.70 8.79 -19.22
CA SER A 22 -11.74 8.01 -20.00
C SER A 22 -12.41 7.02 -20.92
N PHE A 23 -13.45 6.30 -20.46
CA PHE A 23 -14.23 5.40 -21.32
C PHE A 23 -14.98 6.17 -22.41
N GLU A 24 -15.56 7.30 -22.08
CA GLU A 24 -16.28 8.18 -23.01
C GLU A 24 -15.34 8.89 -23.99
N GLY A 25 -14.05 8.99 -23.70
CA GLY A 25 -13.05 9.69 -24.51
C GLY A 25 -13.07 11.21 -24.35
N THR A 26 -13.73 11.70 -23.31
CA THR A 26 -13.95 13.13 -23.03
C THR A 26 -13.05 13.68 -21.90
N LEU A 27 -12.11 12.89 -21.40
CA LEU A 27 -11.32 13.25 -20.21
C LEU A 27 -10.58 14.58 -20.38
N GLU A 28 -10.04 14.89 -21.55
CA GLU A 28 -9.31 16.12 -21.78
C GLU A 28 -10.21 17.37 -21.67
N GLU A 29 -11.43 17.27 -22.11
CA GLU A 29 -12.44 18.32 -22.05
C GLU A 29 -13.06 18.42 -20.64
N GLU A 30 -13.32 17.27 -20.02
CA GLU A 30 -14.03 17.18 -18.73
C GLU A 30 -13.15 17.48 -17.53
N ARG A 31 -11.82 17.26 -17.60
CA ARG A 31 -10.91 17.36 -16.45
C ARG A 31 -11.00 18.71 -15.71
N ASP A 32 -11.20 19.79 -16.44
CA ASP A 32 -11.28 21.15 -15.87
C ASP A 32 -12.67 21.47 -15.33
N HIS A 33 -13.71 20.75 -15.79
CA HIS A 33 -15.09 20.88 -15.35
C HIS A 33 -15.45 19.99 -14.17
N ILE A 34 -14.77 18.84 -13.98
CA ILE A 34 -15.01 17.91 -12.86
C ILE A 34 -14.94 18.64 -11.50
N PRO A 35 -13.94 19.51 -11.20
CA PRO A 35 -13.90 20.23 -9.92
C PRO A 35 -15.13 21.08 -9.66
N GLU A 36 -15.69 21.70 -10.69
CA GLU A 36 -16.89 22.54 -10.60
C GLU A 36 -18.16 21.70 -10.44
N LYS A 37 -18.25 20.57 -11.11
CA LYS A 37 -19.35 19.59 -10.96
C LYS A 37 -19.38 18.98 -9.55
N MET A 38 -18.21 18.77 -8.94
CA MET A 38 -18.10 18.20 -7.59
C MET A 38 -18.33 19.24 -6.50
N ILE A 39 -17.85 20.47 -6.71
CA ILE A 39 -17.89 21.61 -5.78
C ILE A 39 -18.65 22.74 -6.46
N GLU A 40 -19.97 22.71 -6.37
CA GLU A 40 -20.83 23.67 -7.05
C GLU A 40 -20.70 25.11 -6.45
N GLY A 41 -20.58 25.22 -5.11
CA GLY A 41 -20.53 26.49 -4.39
C GLY A 41 -21.91 27.13 -4.23
N PRO A 42 -22.02 28.41 -3.79
CA PRO A 42 -20.91 29.34 -3.51
C PRO A 42 -20.19 29.09 -2.18
N GLU A 43 -20.81 28.33 -1.25
CA GLU A 43 -20.26 28.08 0.07
C GLU A 43 -19.25 26.92 0.03
N PRO A 44 -18.12 27.03 0.74
CA PRO A 44 -17.16 25.94 0.86
C PRO A 44 -17.71 24.84 1.79
N THR A 45 -17.33 23.59 1.53
CA THR A 45 -17.79 22.43 2.27
C THR A 45 -16.78 21.91 3.30
N PHE A 46 -15.49 21.83 2.92
CA PHE A 46 -14.46 21.20 3.75
C PHE A 46 -13.16 21.99 3.86
N ARG A 47 -13.05 23.15 3.21
CA ARG A 47 -11.90 24.06 3.27
C ARG A 47 -12.33 25.51 3.41
N CYS A 48 -11.34 26.41 3.48
CA CYS A 48 -11.57 27.83 3.68
C CYS A 48 -12.32 28.53 2.53
N CYS A 49 -12.28 27.97 1.33
CA CYS A 49 -12.97 28.50 0.15
C CYS A 49 -13.11 27.44 -0.95
N ILE A 50 -14.10 27.64 -1.83
CA ILE A 50 -14.39 26.76 -2.96
C ILE A 50 -13.22 26.64 -3.94
N TYR A 51 -12.42 27.69 -4.12
CA TYR A 51 -11.26 27.65 -5.02
C TYR A 51 -10.20 26.66 -4.54
N LYS A 52 -9.94 26.63 -3.22
CA LYS A 52 -9.02 25.67 -2.62
C LYS A 52 -9.56 24.24 -2.70
N GLU A 53 -10.86 24.07 -2.51
CA GLU A 53 -11.52 22.77 -2.64
C GLU A 53 -11.43 22.24 -4.08
N ARG A 54 -11.74 23.08 -5.07
CA ARG A 54 -11.61 22.75 -6.50
C ARG A 54 -10.17 22.44 -6.89
N GLU A 55 -9.19 23.17 -6.35
CA GLU A 55 -7.79 22.88 -6.59
C GLU A 55 -7.34 21.52 -6.01
N ILE A 56 -7.84 21.16 -4.84
CA ILE A 56 -7.62 19.81 -4.27
C ILE A 56 -8.18 18.72 -5.19
N VAL A 57 -9.35 18.94 -5.77
CA VAL A 57 -9.95 18.02 -6.74
C VAL A 57 -9.10 17.95 -8.02
N ARG A 58 -8.63 19.08 -8.57
CA ARG A 58 -7.72 19.11 -9.75
C ARG A 58 -6.45 18.30 -9.51
N GLN A 59 -5.81 18.49 -8.35
CA GLN A 59 -4.60 17.73 -8.00
C GLN A 59 -4.88 16.22 -7.85
N ARG A 60 -6.08 15.84 -7.40
CA ARG A 60 -6.50 14.42 -7.36
C ARG A 60 -6.76 13.85 -8.75
N ILE A 61 -7.34 14.62 -9.66
CA ILE A 61 -7.54 14.21 -11.05
C ILE A 61 -6.19 13.91 -11.69
N ARG A 62 -5.18 14.77 -11.49
CA ARG A 62 -3.81 14.50 -11.97
C ARG A 62 -3.25 13.18 -11.46
N LEU A 63 -3.43 12.89 -10.16
CA LEU A 63 -3.04 11.59 -9.59
C LEU A 63 -3.79 10.43 -10.24
N ALA A 64 -5.08 10.58 -10.50
CA ALA A 64 -5.90 9.58 -11.19
C ALA A 64 -5.47 9.36 -12.64
N GLU A 65 -4.91 10.38 -13.30
CA GLU A 65 -4.27 10.29 -14.62
C GLU A 65 -2.83 9.74 -14.58
N GLY A 66 -2.31 9.36 -13.40
CA GLY A 66 -0.94 8.90 -13.24
C GLY A 66 0.12 9.99 -13.18
N LYS A 67 -0.29 11.27 -13.08
CA LYS A 67 0.58 12.45 -13.07
C LYS A 67 0.83 12.93 -11.64
N ALA A 68 1.92 13.67 -11.42
CA ALA A 68 2.15 14.37 -10.15
C ALA A 68 1.08 15.46 -9.92
N PRO A 69 0.72 15.79 -8.65
CA PRO A 69 -0.26 16.84 -8.36
C PRO A 69 0.19 18.21 -8.83
N GLY A 70 1.48 18.52 -8.73
CA GLY A 70 2.11 19.76 -9.17
C GLY A 70 2.62 19.72 -10.61
N ALA A 71 3.34 20.77 -11.01
CA ALA A 71 3.94 20.87 -12.34
C ALA A 71 5.15 19.96 -12.50
N GLU A 72 5.92 19.73 -11.42
CA GLU A 72 7.11 18.89 -11.42
C GLU A 72 6.75 17.47 -10.97
N ASP A 73 7.29 16.49 -11.67
CA ASP A 73 7.15 15.08 -11.34
C ASP A 73 8.50 14.55 -10.83
N ASP A 74 8.54 14.18 -9.55
CA ASP A 74 9.72 13.62 -8.87
C ASP A 74 9.88 12.10 -9.10
N GLY A 75 9.04 11.49 -9.94
CA GLY A 75 9.01 10.04 -10.17
C GLY A 75 8.44 9.20 -9.02
N ASN A 76 8.17 9.79 -7.86
CA ASN A 76 7.60 9.04 -6.73
C ASN A 76 6.13 8.67 -7.00
N ILE A 77 5.76 7.46 -6.62
CA ILE A 77 4.37 6.98 -6.71
C ILE A 77 3.50 7.60 -5.62
N VAL A 78 4.08 7.84 -4.43
CA VAL A 78 3.38 8.46 -3.30
C VAL A 78 3.61 9.98 -3.35
N GLN A 79 2.55 10.73 -3.50
CA GLN A 79 2.57 12.16 -3.80
C GLN A 79 1.84 12.98 -2.73
N VAL A 80 2.25 14.24 -2.55
CA VAL A 80 1.61 15.19 -1.62
C VAL A 80 0.79 16.22 -2.39
N ILE A 81 -0.50 16.30 -2.10
CA ILE A 81 -1.40 17.36 -2.54
C ILE A 81 -1.17 18.57 -1.65
N LYS A 82 -0.34 19.51 -2.12
CA LYS A 82 0.11 20.66 -1.31
C LYS A 82 -1.06 21.51 -0.80
N SER A 83 -2.06 21.75 -1.63
CA SER A 83 -3.28 22.50 -1.29
C SER A 83 -4.07 21.88 -0.14
N ALA A 84 -4.07 20.54 -0.02
CA ALA A 84 -4.72 19.84 1.08
C ALA A 84 -3.82 19.74 2.33
N CYS A 85 -2.50 19.68 2.17
CA CYS A 85 -1.54 19.55 3.25
C CYS A 85 -1.36 20.84 4.07
N ALA A 86 -1.52 21.99 3.45
CA ALA A 86 -1.29 23.30 4.05
C ALA A 86 -2.14 23.62 5.30
N ASP A 87 -3.22 22.87 5.56
CA ASP A 87 -4.08 23.07 6.74
C ASP A 87 -3.66 22.25 7.97
N CYS A 88 -2.61 21.45 7.85
CA CYS A 88 -2.10 20.66 8.95
C CYS A 88 -1.30 21.55 9.93
N PRO A 89 -1.40 21.34 11.27
CA PRO A 89 -0.63 22.13 12.23
C PRO A 89 0.88 22.07 11.99
N ILE A 90 1.55 23.23 12.04
CA ILE A 90 3.01 23.30 11.84
C ILE A 90 3.78 22.88 13.11
N SER A 91 3.24 23.20 14.30
CA SER A 91 3.90 22.92 15.57
C SER A 91 3.47 21.57 16.16
N SER A 92 4.43 20.79 16.65
CA SER A 92 4.16 19.53 17.36
C SER A 92 3.68 19.73 18.79
N TYR A 93 4.03 20.85 19.44
CA TYR A 93 3.53 21.22 20.77
C TYR A 93 2.69 22.49 20.69
N VAL A 94 1.46 22.44 21.19
CA VAL A 94 0.50 23.54 21.20
C VAL A 94 0.02 23.82 22.60
N VAL A 95 -0.09 25.10 22.94
CA VAL A 95 -0.75 25.51 24.18
C VAL A 95 -2.25 25.55 23.96
N THR A 96 -2.97 24.67 24.67
CA THR A 96 -4.42 24.54 24.59
C THR A 96 -5.16 25.58 25.43
N ASN A 97 -6.49 25.61 25.35
CA ASN A 97 -7.33 26.49 26.14
C ASN A 97 -7.33 26.16 27.65
N ASN A 98 -6.77 25.01 28.06
CA ASN A 98 -6.57 24.68 29.46
C ASN A 98 -5.50 25.54 30.15
N CYS A 99 -4.76 26.35 29.40
CA CYS A 99 -3.73 27.23 29.97
C CYS A 99 -4.34 28.31 30.84
N GLN A 100 -4.03 28.28 32.13
CA GLN A 100 -4.49 29.27 33.13
C GLN A 100 -3.62 30.52 33.18
N ASN A 101 -2.67 30.68 32.26
CA ASN A 101 -1.71 31.79 32.26
C ASN A 101 -1.05 32.02 33.66
N CYS A 102 -0.73 30.95 34.34
CA CYS A 102 -0.28 30.94 35.74
C CYS A 102 0.98 31.79 35.98
N LEU A 103 1.15 32.31 37.18
CA LEU A 103 2.32 33.10 37.55
C LEU A 103 3.63 32.28 37.62
N GLY A 104 3.53 30.97 37.90
CA GLY A 104 4.68 30.08 37.98
C GLY A 104 5.45 29.97 36.69
N LYS A 105 4.74 29.98 35.54
CA LYS A 105 5.35 29.92 34.18
C LYS A 105 6.37 28.78 34.02
N ASP A 106 6.13 27.63 34.69
CA ASP A 106 7.09 26.52 34.71
C ASP A 106 7.37 25.96 33.31
N CYS A 107 6.41 26.05 32.40
CA CYS A 107 6.62 25.71 31.01
C CYS A 107 7.68 26.56 30.30
N ILE A 108 7.74 27.87 30.63
CA ILE A 108 8.74 28.81 30.09
C ILE A 108 10.10 28.48 30.68
N LYS A 109 10.19 28.29 32.03
CA LYS A 109 11.43 27.95 32.75
C LYS A 109 12.00 26.62 32.25
N ALA A 110 11.16 25.65 31.94
CA ALA A 110 11.57 24.34 31.47
C ALA A 110 12.09 24.36 30.01
N CYS A 111 11.79 25.42 29.24
CA CYS A 111 12.21 25.51 27.86
C CYS A 111 13.64 26.05 27.72
N ARG A 112 14.61 25.14 27.52
CA ARG A 112 16.03 25.50 27.33
C ARG A 112 16.30 26.26 26.02
N PHE A 113 15.37 26.24 25.10
CA PHE A 113 15.51 26.85 23.77
C PHE A 113 14.82 28.20 23.66
N GLY A 114 14.23 28.72 24.74
CA GLY A 114 13.49 29.98 24.71
C GLY A 114 12.33 30.02 23.74
N ALA A 115 11.75 28.86 23.40
CA ALA A 115 10.68 28.72 22.43
C ALA A 115 9.29 29.05 22.99
N ILE A 116 9.17 29.37 24.30
CA ILE A 116 7.89 29.65 24.93
C ILE A 116 7.87 31.06 25.47
N GLU A 117 6.89 31.81 25.07
CA GLU A 117 6.70 33.20 25.46
C GLU A 117 5.35 33.40 26.20
N PRO A 118 5.27 34.30 27.18
CA PRO A 118 4.02 34.64 27.81
C PRO A 118 3.11 35.39 26.82
N GLY A 119 1.83 35.06 26.82
CA GLY A 119 0.81 35.83 26.08
C GLY A 119 -0.20 36.45 27.05
N HIS A 120 -1.14 37.21 26.55
CA HIS A 120 -2.18 37.87 27.36
C HIS A 120 -3.10 36.87 28.08
N THR A 121 -3.57 35.86 27.35
CA THR A 121 -4.50 34.86 27.88
C THR A 121 -3.86 33.51 28.10
N ARG A 122 -2.82 33.17 27.33
CA ARG A 122 -2.08 31.91 27.40
C ARG A 122 -0.66 32.08 26.87
N SER A 123 0.25 31.21 27.30
CA SER A 123 1.58 31.14 26.71
C SER A 123 1.52 30.75 25.23
N ARG A 124 2.55 31.08 24.47
CA ARG A 124 2.69 30.73 23.04
C ARG A 124 3.99 29.96 22.83
N ILE A 125 3.98 29.02 21.91
CA ILE A 125 5.16 28.27 21.49
C ILE A 125 5.55 28.75 20.09
N ASP A 126 6.80 29.21 19.96
CA ASP A 126 7.42 29.51 18.68
C ASP A 126 7.89 28.19 18.03
N SER A 127 7.24 27.82 16.95
CA SER A 127 7.51 26.56 16.22
C SER A 127 8.92 26.53 15.61
N GLN A 128 9.49 27.67 15.26
CA GLN A 128 10.84 27.74 14.67
C GLN A 128 11.94 27.50 15.71
N LYS A 129 11.71 27.95 16.96
CA LYS A 129 12.64 27.72 18.08
C LYS A 129 12.42 26.39 18.78
N CYS A 130 11.23 25.80 18.66
CA CYS A 130 10.86 24.57 19.35
C CYS A 130 11.65 23.36 18.82
N LYS A 131 12.31 22.62 19.73
CA LYS A 131 13.03 21.37 19.42
C LYS A 131 12.24 20.10 19.81
N GLU A 132 10.94 20.22 20.00
CA GLU A 132 10.01 19.11 20.24
C GLU A 132 10.39 18.18 21.42
N CYS A 133 11.12 18.68 22.40
CA CYS A 133 11.64 17.88 23.51
C CYS A 133 10.62 17.52 24.60
N GLY A 134 9.42 18.13 24.60
CA GLY A 134 8.33 17.84 25.51
C GLY A 134 8.49 18.31 26.97
N MET A 135 9.61 18.95 27.33
CA MET A 135 9.86 19.38 28.73
C MET A 135 8.80 20.36 29.24
N CYS A 136 8.32 21.25 28.39
CA CYS A 136 7.26 22.20 28.74
C CYS A 136 5.91 21.53 29.05
N ALA A 137 5.57 20.46 28.33
CA ALA A 137 4.35 19.69 28.56
C ALA A 137 4.42 18.97 29.92
N LYS A 138 5.57 18.38 30.24
CA LYS A 138 5.82 17.71 31.52
C LYS A 138 5.82 18.69 32.72
N ALA A 139 6.27 19.92 32.50
CA ALA A 139 6.34 20.94 33.57
C ALA A 139 4.98 21.66 33.78
N CYS A 140 4.01 21.51 32.91
CA CYS A 140 2.73 22.18 33.03
C CYS A 140 1.77 21.48 34.01
N PRO A 141 1.43 22.06 35.18
CA PRO A 141 0.56 21.41 36.15
C PRO A 141 -0.91 21.29 35.69
N TYR A 142 -1.28 22.04 34.65
CA TYR A 142 -2.63 22.02 34.08
C TYR A 142 -2.75 21.12 32.85
N ASN A 143 -1.69 20.41 32.46
CA ASN A 143 -1.66 19.65 31.21
C ASN A 143 -2.13 20.45 29.99
N ALA A 144 -1.81 21.74 29.97
CA ALA A 144 -2.29 22.68 28.97
C ALA A 144 -1.41 22.71 27.70
N ILE A 145 -0.38 21.89 27.62
CA ILE A 145 0.50 21.77 26.46
C ILE A 145 0.34 20.37 25.89
N ALA A 146 -0.30 20.29 24.72
CA ALA A 146 -0.56 19.03 24.02
C ALA A 146 0.52 18.79 22.95
N HIS A 147 0.91 17.53 22.82
CA HIS A 147 1.68 17.06 21.67
C HIS A 147 0.72 16.76 20.53
N VAL A 148 0.89 17.46 19.42
CA VAL A 148 0.11 17.28 18.19
C VAL A 148 1.05 16.72 17.15
N SER A 149 1.05 15.40 16.99
CA SER A 149 1.83 14.76 15.95
C SER A 149 1.10 14.80 14.61
N ARG A 150 1.86 14.80 13.52
CA ARG A 150 1.29 14.66 12.18
C ARG A 150 1.18 13.18 11.84
N PRO A 151 -0.03 12.65 11.61
CA PRO A 151 -0.24 11.20 11.41
C PRO A 151 0.59 10.61 10.26
N CYS A 152 0.91 11.40 9.23
CA CYS A 152 1.76 10.95 8.12
C CYS A 152 3.20 10.68 8.57
N LYS A 153 3.79 11.54 9.41
CA LYS A 153 5.15 11.38 9.93
C LYS A 153 5.22 10.22 10.91
N ASP A 154 4.29 10.15 11.85
CA ASP A 154 4.24 9.07 12.85
C ASP A 154 4.03 7.69 12.23
N SER A 155 3.31 7.63 11.10
CA SER A 155 3.09 6.37 10.39
C SER A 155 4.24 5.98 9.45
N CYS A 156 5.26 6.84 9.29
CA CYS A 156 6.38 6.56 8.41
C CYS A 156 7.44 5.71 9.14
N PRO A 157 7.62 4.44 8.80
CA PRO A 157 8.53 3.56 9.53
C PRO A 157 10.02 3.88 9.29
N VAL A 158 10.31 4.71 8.28
CA VAL A 158 11.68 5.02 7.83
C VAL A 158 12.01 6.51 7.89
N ASP A 159 11.19 7.32 8.57
CA ASP A 159 11.38 8.77 8.70
C ASP A 159 11.61 9.51 7.36
N ALA A 160 10.93 9.08 6.32
CA ALA A 160 11.03 9.68 4.99
C ALA A 160 10.20 10.98 4.83
N ILE A 161 9.55 11.48 5.90
CA ILE A 161 8.68 12.66 5.82
C ILE A 161 9.28 13.82 6.62
N SER A 162 9.55 14.89 5.91
CA SER A 162 9.95 16.20 6.42
C SER A 162 8.90 17.26 6.07
N TYR A 163 9.21 18.54 6.32
CA TYR A 163 8.34 19.66 6.02
C TYR A 163 9.15 20.79 5.35
N ASP A 164 8.54 21.44 4.37
CA ASP A 164 9.10 22.65 3.77
C ASP A 164 8.91 23.88 4.67
N GLU A 165 9.37 25.05 4.20
CA GLU A 165 9.25 26.33 4.90
C GLU A 165 7.80 26.78 5.17
N TYR A 166 6.84 26.27 4.38
CA TYR A 166 5.41 26.52 4.54
C TYR A 166 4.72 25.45 5.41
N GLY A 167 5.47 24.49 5.92
CA GLY A 167 4.96 23.39 6.73
C GLY A 167 4.23 22.32 5.92
N VAL A 168 4.35 22.29 4.61
CA VAL A 168 3.83 21.22 3.76
C VAL A 168 4.74 20.01 3.83
N SER A 169 4.16 18.81 3.88
CA SER A 169 4.93 17.59 3.93
C SER A 169 5.73 17.37 2.64
N VAL A 170 6.99 16.96 2.80
CA VAL A 170 7.89 16.55 1.73
C VAL A 170 8.28 15.10 1.96
N ILE A 171 8.17 14.27 0.94
CA ILE A 171 8.55 12.86 0.99
C ILE A 171 9.94 12.71 0.36
N ASP A 172 10.90 12.26 1.15
CA ASP A 172 12.25 11.93 0.69
C ASP A 172 12.21 10.60 -0.08
N GLU A 173 12.36 10.66 -1.40
CA GLU A 173 12.28 9.49 -2.28
C GLU A 173 13.38 8.47 -2.01
N GLU A 174 14.57 8.91 -1.62
CA GLU A 174 15.68 8.00 -1.32
C GLU A 174 15.42 7.16 -0.08
N LYS A 175 14.66 7.70 0.89
CA LYS A 175 14.25 6.97 2.09
C LYS A 175 12.92 6.26 1.94
N CYS A 176 12.02 6.77 1.11
CA CYS A 176 10.65 6.28 1.02
C CYS A 176 10.60 4.84 0.49
N ILE A 177 10.07 3.90 1.29
CA ILE A 177 9.85 2.50 0.89
C ILE A 177 8.54 2.28 0.14
N ARG A 178 7.83 3.35 -0.18
CA ARG A 178 6.58 3.37 -0.95
C ARG A 178 5.45 2.51 -0.36
N CYS A 179 5.46 2.26 0.96
CA CYS A 179 4.47 1.42 1.65
C CYS A 179 3.05 2.02 1.68
N GLY A 180 2.88 3.34 1.50
CA GLY A 180 1.57 4.00 1.45
C GLY A 180 0.89 4.24 2.81
N GLN A 181 1.52 3.92 3.94
CA GLN A 181 0.91 4.11 5.27
C GLN A 181 0.58 5.58 5.56
N CYS A 182 1.42 6.52 5.12
CA CYS A 182 1.16 7.95 5.25
C CYS A 182 -0.11 8.39 4.51
N ALA A 183 -0.41 7.80 3.35
CA ALA A 183 -1.64 8.08 2.60
C ALA A 183 -2.89 7.53 3.29
N ALA A 184 -2.78 6.36 3.95
CA ALA A 184 -3.87 5.75 4.72
C ALA A 184 -4.18 6.51 6.01
N LYS A 185 -3.17 7.10 6.64
CA LYS A 185 -3.29 7.78 7.95
C LYS A 185 -3.57 9.28 7.86
N CYS A 186 -3.44 9.90 6.67
CA CYS A 186 -3.64 11.35 6.53
C CYS A 186 -5.12 11.73 6.64
N PRO A 187 -5.55 12.46 7.71
CA PRO A 187 -6.96 12.82 7.91
C PRO A 187 -7.44 13.89 6.93
N PHE A 188 -6.52 14.60 6.29
CA PHE A 188 -6.82 15.58 5.24
C PHE A 188 -6.84 14.97 3.84
N GLY A 189 -6.48 13.68 3.73
CA GLY A 189 -6.29 13.04 2.44
C GLY A 189 -5.24 13.73 1.55
N ALA A 190 -4.33 14.47 2.15
CA ALA A 190 -3.32 15.25 1.42
C ALA A 190 -2.24 14.37 0.78
N ILE A 191 -2.17 13.10 1.12
CA ILE A 191 -1.23 12.16 0.49
C ILE A 191 -2.04 11.19 -0.35
N GLY A 192 -1.63 11.03 -1.59
CA GLY A 192 -2.25 10.13 -2.57
C GLY A 192 -1.21 9.34 -3.33
N THR A 193 -1.65 8.47 -4.21
CA THR A 193 -0.80 7.68 -5.10
C THR A 193 -1.18 7.90 -6.54
N LYS A 194 -0.21 7.93 -7.44
CA LYS A 194 -0.45 7.87 -8.88
C LYS A 194 -1.18 6.58 -9.23
N THR A 195 -2.03 6.62 -10.24
CA THR A 195 -2.79 5.46 -10.69
C THR A 195 -2.49 5.15 -12.17
N TRP A 196 -2.92 3.97 -12.61
CA TRP A 196 -2.91 3.57 -14.03
C TRP A 196 -4.32 3.36 -14.58
N ILE A 197 -5.34 3.97 -13.96
CA ILE A 197 -6.74 3.81 -14.41
C ILE A 197 -6.89 4.15 -15.88
N THR A 198 -6.32 5.29 -16.31
CA THR A 198 -6.43 5.76 -17.70
C THR A 198 -5.71 4.85 -18.68
N ASN A 199 -4.56 4.28 -18.28
CA ASN A 199 -3.81 3.33 -19.10
C ASN A 199 -4.57 2.02 -19.28
N VAL A 200 -5.08 1.44 -18.18
CA VAL A 200 -5.89 0.21 -18.23
C VAL A 200 -7.13 0.41 -19.10
N ILE A 201 -7.83 1.54 -18.94
CA ILE A 201 -9.01 1.85 -19.78
C ILE A 201 -8.62 2.01 -21.25
N ALA A 202 -7.47 2.63 -21.56
CA ALA A 202 -6.99 2.76 -22.92
C ALA A 202 -6.72 1.39 -23.56
N ASP A 203 -6.10 0.46 -22.84
CA ASP A 203 -5.82 -0.88 -23.31
C ASP A 203 -7.12 -1.70 -23.52
N LEU A 204 -8.09 -1.58 -22.60
CA LEU A 204 -9.42 -2.19 -22.77
C LEU A 204 -10.16 -1.64 -24.00
N LYS A 205 -10.12 -0.32 -24.22
CA LYS A 205 -10.72 0.33 -25.40
C LYS A 205 -10.03 -0.06 -26.70
N ALA A 206 -8.73 -0.32 -26.65
CA ALA A 206 -7.96 -0.79 -27.79
C ALA A 206 -8.20 -2.27 -28.12
N GLY A 207 -9.02 -2.98 -27.34
CA GLY A 207 -9.33 -4.39 -27.53
C GLY A 207 -8.17 -5.33 -27.22
N LYS A 208 -7.20 -4.89 -26.41
CA LYS A 208 -6.13 -5.77 -25.94
C LYS A 208 -6.69 -6.81 -24.97
N LYS A 209 -6.04 -7.96 -24.90
CA LYS A 209 -6.34 -8.97 -23.89
C LYS A 209 -5.77 -8.54 -22.54
N VAL A 210 -6.62 -8.04 -21.69
CA VAL A 210 -6.25 -7.55 -20.35
C VAL A 210 -6.65 -8.59 -19.30
N TYR A 211 -5.68 -9.08 -18.54
CA TYR A 211 -5.90 -10.04 -17.44
C TYR A 211 -5.77 -9.36 -16.08
N ALA A 212 -6.70 -9.64 -15.18
CA ALA A 212 -6.60 -9.22 -13.79
C ALA A 212 -5.84 -10.27 -12.96
N ILE A 213 -4.90 -9.83 -12.12
CA ILE A 213 -4.19 -10.67 -11.13
C ILE A 213 -4.64 -10.21 -9.75
N LEU A 214 -5.51 -11.00 -9.10
CA LEU A 214 -6.14 -10.58 -7.85
C LEU A 214 -5.37 -11.07 -6.62
N ALA A 215 -5.05 -10.15 -5.72
CA ALA A 215 -4.32 -10.46 -4.49
C ALA A 215 -5.09 -11.42 -3.58
N PRO A 216 -4.41 -12.42 -2.93
CA PRO A 216 -5.06 -13.32 -1.98
C PRO A 216 -5.69 -12.58 -0.79
N ALA A 217 -5.16 -11.40 -0.46
CA ALA A 217 -5.67 -10.54 0.61
C ALA A 217 -7.05 -9.91 0.30
N THR A 218 -7.61 -10.12 -0.88
CA THR A 218 -8.93 -9.62 -1.29
C THR A 218 -10.06 -10.38 -0.61
N GLU A 219 -9.86 -11.67 -0.34
CA GLU A 219 -10.81 -12.47 0.43
C GLU A 219 -11.04 -11.85 1.80
N GLY A 220 -12.31 -11.66 2.17
CA GLY A 220 -12.73 -11.04 3.42
C GLY A 220 -12.76 -9.51 3.43
N GLN A 221 -12.30 -8.82 2.36
CA GLN A 221 -12.33 -7.35 2.27
C GLN A 221 -13.72 -6.80 1.90
N PHE A 222 -14.57 -7.60 1.29
CA PHE A 222 -15.89 -7.20 0.75
C PHE A 222 -17.04 -8.04 1.30
N GLY A 223 -16.84 -8.67 2.46
CA GLY A 223 -17.80 -9.58 3.06
C GLY A 223 -17.54 -11.03 2.64
N LYS A 224 -18.33 -11.95 3.24
CA LYS A 224 -18.15 -13.40 3.05
C LYS A 224 -18.69 -13.93 1.71
N ASP A 225 -19.64 -13.21 1.12
CA ASP A 225 -20.39 -13.64 -0.06
C ASP A 225 -19.73 -13.14 -1.36
N ILE A 226 -18.74 -12.23 -1.26
CA ILE A 226 -17.94 -11.75 -2.39
C ILE A 226 -16.67 -12.61 -2.50
N THR A 227 -16.71 -13.54 -3.43
CA THR A 227 -15.67 -14.56 -3.66
C THR A 227 -14.74 -14.16 -4.81
N MET A 228 -13.72 -14.98 -5.09
CA MET A 228 -12.88 -14.80 -6.27
C MET A 228 -13.70 -14.92 -7.56
N GLU A 229 -14.73 -15.77 -7.59
CA GLU A 229 -15.65 -15.88 -8.71
C GLU A 229 -16.49 -14.60 -8.91
N SER A 230 -16.93 -13.95 -7.84
CA SER A 230 -17.59 -12.64 -7.90
C SER A 230 -16.73 -11.61 -8.63
N TRP A 231 -15.44 -11.56 -8.30
CA TRP A 231 -14.48 -10.68 -8.96
C TRP A 231 -14.25 -11.07 -10.43
N ARG A 232 -14.10 -12.37 -10.73
CA ARG A 232 -13.89 -12.86 -12.09
C ARG A 232 -15.04 -12.47 -13.01
N GLN A 233 -16.28 -12.66 -12.57
CA GLN A 233 -17.47 -12.27 -13.32
C GLN A 233 -17.54 -10.76 -13.53
N ALA A 234 -17.23 -9.98 -12.49
CA ALA A 234 -17.29 -8.53 -12.58
C ALA A 234 -16.24 -7.96 -13.54
N VAL A 235 -14.97 -8.40 -13.47
CA VAL A 235 -13.93 -7.90 -14.38
C VAL A 235 -14.21 -8.32 -15.84
N LYS A 236 -14.76 -9.51 -16.09
CA LYS A 236 -15.20 -9.92 -17.43
C LYS A 236 -16.31 -9.03 -17.97
N LYS A 237 -17.29 -8.65 -17.14
CA LYS A 237 -18.34 -7.68 -17.53
C LYS A 237 -17.75 -6.30 -17.92
N VAL A 238 -16.61 -5.90 -17.31
CA VAL A 238 -15.89 -4.65 -17.66
C VAL A 238 -15.17 -4.75 -19.01
N GLY A 239 -14.76 -5.95 -19.41
CA GLY A 239 -14.03 -6.21 -20.66
C GLY A 239 -12.64 -6.81 -20.47
N PHE A 240 -12.26 -7.23 -19.26
CA PHE A 240 -11.07 -8.05 -19.06
C PHE A 240 -11.27 -9.44 -19.67
N GLU A 241 -10.18 -10.04 -20.16
CA GLU A 241 -10.19 -11.41 -20.69
C GLU A 241 -10.49 -12.43 -19.60
N ASP A 242 -9.75 -12.36 -18.49
CA ASP A 242 -9.98 -13.20 -17.32
C ASP A 242 -9.38 -12.59 -16.05
N LEU A 243 -9.62 -13.27 -14.91
CA LEU A 243 -9.00 -13.02 -13.64
C LEU A 243 -8.28 -14.29 -13.18
N ILE A 244 -7.04 -14.13 -12.71
CA ILE A 244 -6.23 -15.19 -12.12
C ILE A 244 -5.88 -14.79 -10.68
N GLU A 245 -5.97 -15.75 -9.77
CA GLU A 245 -5.57 -15.54 -8.38
C GLU A 245 -4.05 -15.38 -8.26
N ALA A 246 -3.57 -14.29 -7.66
CA ALA A 246 -2.15 -14.17 -7.33
C ALA A 246 -1.68 -15.23 -6.30
N GLY A 247 -2.62 -15.91 -5.64
CA GLY A 247 -2.34 -17.09 -4.82
C GLY A 247 -1.71 -18.24 -5.63
N LEU A 248 -2.10 -18.43 -6.89
CA LEU A 248 -1.43 -19.36 -7.79
C LEU A 248 0.07 -19.02 -7.94
N GLY A 249 0.37 -17.74 -8.14
CA GLY A 249 1.76 -17.27 -8.10
C GLY A 249 2.42 -17.50 -6.74
N GLY A 250 1.65 -17.53 -5.66
CA GLY A 250 2.12 -17.96 -4.33
C GLY A 250 2.57 -19.42 -4.32
N ASP A 251 1.79 -20.34 -4.90
CA ASP A 251 2.18 -21.74 -5.05
C ASP A 251 3.48 -21.87 -5.88
N MET A 252 3.58 -21.12 -7.00
CA MET A 252 4.77 -21.10 -7.86
C MET A 252 6.00 -20.53 -7.13
N THR A 253 5.82 -19.40 -6.43
CA THR A 253 6.87 -18.76 -5.64
C THR A 253 7.34 -19.68 -4.50
N THR A 254 6.44 -20.45 -3.89
CA THR A 254 6.75 -21.41 -2.83
C THR A 254 7.75 -22.46 -3.31
N CYS A 255 7.57 -23.01 -4.49
CA CYS A 255 8.48 -24.00 -5.08
C CYS A 255 9.89 -23.43 -5.22
N SER A 256 10.02 -22.28 -5.89
CA SER A 256 11.29 -21.61 -6.12
C SER A 256 11.98 -21.11 -4.83
N GLU A 257 11.20 -20.54 -3.89
CA GLU A 257 11.71 -20.13 -2.56
C GLU A 257 12.21 -21.34 -1.75
N ALA A 258 11.51 -22.48 -1.81
CA ALA A 258 11.91 -23.69 -1.09
C ALA A 258 13.26 -24.21 -1.57
N GLU A 259 13.50 -24.24 -2.87
CA GLU A 259 14.78 -24.64 -3.47
C GLU A 259 15.90 -23.68 -3.03
N GLU A 260 15.67 -22.39 -3.13
CA GLU A 260 16.64 -21.36 -2.73
C GLU A 260 16.95 -21.39 -1.22
N TRP A 261 15.94 -21.66 -0.37
CA TRP A 261 16.12 -21.78 1.08
C TRP A 261 16.92 -23.03 1.44
N LEU A 262 16.66 -24.15 0.81
CA LEU A 262 17.41 -25.40 1.04
C LEU A 262 18.87 -25.26 0.65
N GLU A 263 19.15 -24.65 -0.51
CA GLU A 263 20.52 -24.41 -0.94
C GLU A 263 21.25 -23.47 0.03
N ALA A 264 20.64 -22.34 0.40
CA ALA A 264 21.22 -21.38 1.32
C ALA A 264 21.44 -22.00 2.73
N TYR A 265 20.47 -22.77 3.24
CA TYR A 265 20.61 -23.45 4.53
C TYR A 265 21.77 -24.43 4.56
N ARG A 266 21.92 -25.24 3.51
CA ARG A 266 23.04 -26.21 3.38
C ARG A 266 24.40 -25.53 3.28
N ASN A 267 24.44 -24.32 2.71
CA ASN A 267 25.64 -23.51 2.61
C ASN A 267 25.90 -22.67 3.88
N GLY A 268 24.99 -22.67 4.88
CA GLY A 268 25.08 -21.83 6.07
C GLY A 268 24.85 -20.33 5.79
N GLU A 269 24.17 -20.03 4.70
CA GLU A 269 23.81 -18.66 4.28
C GLU A 269 22.45 -18.26 4.85
N LYS A 270 22.26 -16.95 5.01
CA LYS A 270 20.97 -16.38 5.43
C LYS A 270 20.32 -15.64 4.28
N LYS A 271 18.99 -15.78 4.16
CA LYS A 271 18.22 -15.12 3.11
C LYS A 271 17.01 -14.40 3.67
N THR A 272 16.46 -13.49 2.88
CA THR A 272 15.19 -12.82 3.15
C THR A 272 14.22 -13.06 2.00
N THR A 273 12.91 -13.08 2.30
CA THR A 273 11.90 -13.17 1.26
C THR A 273 11.87 -11.93 0.36
N SER A 274 11.38 -12.10 -0.87
CA SER A 274 11.32 -11.05 -1.89
C SER A 274 9.89 -10.63 -2.28
N CYS A 275 8.85 -11.32 -1.79
CA CYS A 275 7.46 -11.15 -2.21
C CYS A 275 6.83 -9.81 -1.78
N CYS A 276 7.32 -9.16 -0.70
CA CYS A 276 6.84 -7.87 -0.22
C CYS A 276 7.70 -6.70 -0.74
N PRO A 277 7.25 -5.88 -1.73
CA PRO A 277 8.07 -4.81 -2.29
C PRO A 277 8.43 -3.73 -1.26
N GLY A 278 7.57 -3.50 -0.27
CA GLY A 278 7.88 -2.56 0.83
C GLY A 278 9.04 -3.02 1.69
N PHE A 279 9.16 -4.33 1.93
CA PHE A 279 10.28 -4.93 2.64
C PHE A 279 11.56 -4.93 1.79
N VAL A 280 11.46 -5.31 0.53
CA VAL A 280 12.58 -5.23 -0.43
C VAL A 280 13.12 -3.81 -0.57
N ASN A 281 12.24 -2.81 -0.69
CA ASN A 281 12.64 -1.39 -0.71
C ASN A 281 13.32 -0.96 0.60
N MET A 282 12.86 -1.50 1.75
CA MET A 282 13.51 -1.22 3.04
C MET A 282 14.95 -1.77 3.06
N ILE A 283 15.19 -2.99 2.58
CA ILE A 283 16.53 -3.56 2.50
C ILE A 283 17.39 -2.72 1.55
N ARG A 284 16.96 -2.52 0.31
CA ARG A 284 17.74 -1.82 -0.71
C ARG A 284 18.14 -0.39 -0.33
N LYS A 285 17.25 0.34 0.38
CA LYS A 285 17.46 1.76 0.72
C LYS A 285 18.08 1.98 2.09
N HIS A 286 17.82 1.12 3.07
CA HIS A 286 18.26 1.33 4.46
C HIS A 286 19.27 0.29 4.96
N TYR A 287 19.40 -0.83 4.26
CA TYR A 287 20.33 -1.92 4.59
C TYR A 287 21.01 -2.45 3.31
N PRO A 288 21.66 -1.59 2.50
CA PRO A 288 22.20 -1.99 1.18
C PRO A 288 23.19 -3.16 1.27
N ASP A 289 23.91 -3.29 2.39
CA ASP A 289 24.82 -4.41 2.65
C ASP A 289 24.14 -5.78 2.71
N LEU A 290 22.81 -5.80 2.88
CA LEU A 290 21.99 -7.02 2.91
C LEU A 290 21.28 -7.29 1.57
N ALA A 291 21.55 -6.50 0.54
CA ALA A 291 20.82 -6.61 -0.74
C ALA A 291 21.00 -7.99 -1.41
N ASP A 292 22.17 -8.60 -1.30
CA ASP A 292 22.48 -9.91 -1.86
C ASP A 292 21.81 -11.08 -1.09
N MET A 293 21.28 -10.79 0.09
CA MET A 293 20.53 -11.77 0.88
C MET A 293 19.03 -11.80 0.49
N ILE A 294 18.56 -10.88 -0.37
CA ILE A 294 17.19 -10.93 -0.87
C ILE A 294 17.07 -12.13 -1.81
N SER A 295 16.02 -12.95 -1.61
CA SER A 295 15.68 -14.04 -2.53
C SER A 295 15.58 -13.53 -3.97
N THR A 296 16.11 -14.28 -4.89
CA THR A 296 16.04 -13.98 -6.32
C THR A 296 14.68 -14.32 -6.92
N THR A 297 13.89 -15.13 -6.20
CA THR A 297 12.55 -15.53 -6.63
C THR A 297 11.65 -14.31 -6.81
N VAL A 298 10.90 -14.28 -7.91
CA VAL A 298 9.95 -13.22 -8.20
C VAL A 298 8.71 -13.31 -7.30
N SER A 299 8.00 -12.21 -7.15
CA SER A 299 6.78 -12.19 -6.35
C SER A 299 5.64 -12.96 -7.03
N PRO A 300 4.62 -13.41 -6.27
CA PRO A 300 3.42 -14.06 -6.82
C PRO A 300 2.75 -13.29 -7.96
N MET A 301 2.71 -11.97 -7.89
CA MET A 301 2.20 -11.12 -8.96
C MET A 301 3.01 -11.29 -10.25
N CYS A 302 4.33 -11.24 -10.15
CA CYS A 302 5.22 -11.37 -11.30
C CYS A 302 5.19 -12.79 -11.87
N ALA A 303 5.13 -13.84 -11.03
CA ALA A 303 5.03 -15.23 -11.47
C ALA A 303 3.78 -15.47 -12.35
N VAL A 304 2.60 -15.00 -11.88
CA VAL A 304 1.36 -15.09 -12.68
C VAL A 304 1.45 -14.29 -13.96
N SER A 305 2.03 -13.08 -13.92
CA SER A 305 2.22 -12.25 -15.13
C SER A 305 3.09 -12.98 -16.16
N ARG A 306 4.22 -13.56 -15.73
CA ARG A 306 5.11 -14.33 -16.61
C ARG A 306 4.42 -15.55 -17.20
N MET A 307 3.64 -16.28 -16.40
CA MET A 307 2.85 -17.41 -16.86
C MET A 307 1.84 -16.99 -17.95
N ILE A 308 1.14 -15.87 -17.78
CA ILE A 308 0.22 -15.34 -18.77
C ILE A 308 0.96 -14.97 -20.05
N LYS A 309 2.04 -14.18 -19.93
CA LYS A 309 2.86 -13.69 -21.06
C LYS A 309 3.60 -14.80 -21.80
N ALA A 310 3.92 -15.91 -21.13
CA ALA A 310 4.47 -17.10 -21.81
C ALA A 310 3.48 -17.73 -22.78
N LYS A 311 2.17 -17.66 -22.49
CA LYS A 311 1.09 -18.15 -23.36
C LYS A 311 0.62 -17.11 -24.38
N ASP A 312 0.59 -15.84 -23.99
CA ASP A 312 0.13 -14.72 -24.81
C ASP A 312 1.10 -13.53 -24.56
N PRO A 313 2.15 -13.38 -25.38
CA PRO A 313 3.16 -12.34 -25.21
C PRO A 313 2.63 -10.90 -25.29
N ASP A 314 1.50 -10.69 -25.96
CA ASP A 314 0.86 -9.38 -26.12
C ASP A 314 -0.17 -9.09 -25.01
N ALA A 315 -0.37 -10.02 -24.07
CA ALA A 315 -1.30 -9.85 -22.97
C ALA A 315 -0.86 -8.72 -22.03
N VAL A 316 -1.83 -7.92 -21.62
CA VAL A 316 -1.65 -6.90 -20.58
C VAL A 316 -2.11 -7.47 -19.24
N THR A 317 -1.27 -7.33 -18.22
CA THR A 317 -1.55 -7.86 -16.88
C THR A 317 -1.69 -6.75 -15.86
N VAL A 318 -2.77 -6.80 -15.08
CA VAL A 318 -3.15 -5.77 -14.09
C VAL A 318 -3.27 -6.40 -12.72
N PHE A 319 -2.34 -6.09 -11.84
CA PHE A 319 -2.46 -6.52 -10.44
C PHE A 319 -3.52 -5.70 -9.71
N VAL A 320 -4.36 -6.36 -8.93
CA VAL A 320 -5.39 -5.73 -8.08
C VAL A 320 -5.21 -6.17 -6.64
N GLY A 321 -5.06 -5.21 -5.72
CA GLY A 321 -4.90 -5.54 -4.31
C GLY A 321 -4.72 -4.34 -3.37
N PRO A 322 -4.58 -4.56 -2.06
CA PRO A 322 -4.50 -3.48 -1.07
C PRO A 322 -3.14 -2.79 -0.98
N CYS A 323 -2.17 -3.17 -1.82
CA CYS A 323 -0.77 -2.81 -1.67
C CYS A 323 -0.36 -1.63 -2.56
N VAL A 324 0.15 -0.55 -1.95
CA VAL A 324 0.73 0.59 -2.69
C VAL A 324 2.13 0.27 -3.20
N ALA A 325 2.93 -0.49 -2.44
CA ALA A 325 4.30 -0.83 -2.84
C ALA A 325 4.36 -1.70 -4.11
N LYS A 326 3.31 -2.46 -4.44
CA LYS A 326 3.20 -3.20 -5.71
C LYS A 326 3.26 -2.28 -6.92
N LYS A 327 2.79 -1.04 -6.79
CA LYS A 327 2.96 -0.01 -7.84
C LYS A 327 4.42 0.29 -8.12
N SER A 328 5.30 0.23 -7.12
CA SER A 328 6.73 0.43 -7.31
C SER A 328 7.42 -0.80 -7.90
N GLU A 329 6.93 -1.98 -7.62
CA GLU A 329 7.44 -3.22 -8.22
C GLU A 329 7.11 -3.28 -9.71
N VAL A 330 5.87 -2.93 -10.08
CA VAL A 330 5.44 -2.83 -11.49
C VAL A 330 6.28 -1.80 -12.27
N ALA A 331 6.64 -0.68 -11.63
CA ALA A 331 7.46 0.36 -12.25
C ALA A 331 8.97 0.00 -12.32
N ASP A 332 9.42 -1.11 -11.71
CA ASP A 332 10.81 -1.57 -11.75
C ASP A 332 11.11 -2.29 -13.08
N GLN A 333 11.66 -1.57 -14.03
CA GLN A 333 12.01 -2.07 -15.37
C GLN A 333 13.06 -3.18 -15.36
N LYS A 334 13.73 -3.45 -14.23
CA LYS A 334 14.70 -4.53 -14.10
C LYS A 334 14.05 -5.89 -13.94
N ILE A 335 12.76 -5.94 -13.66
CA ILE A 335 12.01 -7.18 -13.48
C ILE A 335 11.27 -7.49 -14.79
N GLU A 336 11.90 -8.29 -15.64
CA GLU A 336 11.29 -8.70 -16.92
C GLU A 336 10.05 -9.54 -16.71
N GLY A 337 9.06 -9.37 -17.58
CA GLY A 337 7.78 -10.12 -17.53
C GLY A 337 6.89 -9.77 -16.34
N ASN A 338 7.19 -8.69 -15.63
CA ASN A 338 6.37 -8.20 -14.52
C ASN A 338 4.95 -7.80 -14.98
N ALA A 339 4.04 -7.58 -14.02
CA ALA A 339 2.73 -7.00 -14.35
C ALA A 339 2.89 -5.60 -14.95
N ASP A 340 2.01 -5.25 -15.89
CA ASP A 340 2.07 -3.97 -16.58
C ASP A 340 1.52 -2.84 -15.73
N TYR A 341 0.49 -3.13 -14.94
CA TYR A 341 -0.16 -2.15 -14.07
C TYR A 341 -0.49 -2.74 -12.70
N ALA A 342 -0.62 -1.86 -11.69
CA ALA A 342 -1.11 -2.22 -10.37
C ALA A 342 -2.18 -1.23 -9.91
N LEU A 343 -3.37 -1.72 -9.60
CA LEU A 343 -4.51 -0.97 -9.10
C LEU A 343 -4.83 -1.35 -7.66
N ASN A 344 -5.25 -0.37 -6.87
CA ASN A 344 -5.86 -0.66 -5.58
C ASN A 344 -7.39 -0.88 -5.73
N TYR A 345 -8.04 -1.32 -4.65
CA TYR A 345 -9.47 -1.64 -4.69
C TYR A 345 -10.35 -0.45 -5.14
N ASN A 346 -10.07 0.76 -4.66
CA ASN A 346 -10.87 1.93 -5.07
C ASN A 346 -10.69 2.26 -6.56
N GLU A 347 -9.52 1.97 -7.12
CA GLU A 347 -9.19 2.21 -8.52
C GLU A 347 -9.93 1.25 -9.44
N ILE A 348 -9.90 -0.06 -9.14
CA ILE A 348 -10.64 -1.04 -9.95
C ILE A 348 -12.16 -0.89 -9.79
N LEU A 349 -12.65 -0.60 -8.57
CA LEU A 349 -14.06 -0.33 -8.34
C LEU A 349 -14.56 0.91 -9.09
N ALA A 350 -13.71 1.92 -9.27
CA ALA A 350 -14.03 3.09 -10.08
C ALA A 350 -14.18 2.73 -11.58
N ILE A 351 -13.29 1.86 -12.10
CA ILE A 351 -13.39 1.32 -13.46
C ILE A 351 -14.70 0.52 -13.63
N MET A 352 -15.00 -0.37 -12.69
CA MET A 352 -16.23 -1.17 -12.70
C MET A 352 -17.48 -0.28 -12.67
N LYS A 353 -17.53 0.69 -11.74
CA LYS A 353 -18.64 1.64 -11.61
C LYS A 353 -18.83 2.48 -12.90
N ALA A 354 -17.76 2.83 -13.60
CA ALA A 354 -17.82 3.56 -14.85
C ALA A 354 -18.45 2.76 -16.01
N LYS A 355 -18.55 1.43 -15.85
CA LYS A 355 -19.23 0.50 -16.76
C LYS A 355 -20.52 -0.05 -16.18
N ASP A 356 -21.05 0.56 -15.11
CA ASP A 356 -22.24 0.13 -14.39
C ASP A 356 -22.16 -1.35 -13.91
N VAL A 357 -20.96 -1.80 -13.55
CA VAL A 357 -20.70 -3.14 -13.02
C VAL A 357 -20.49 -3.07 -11.51
N GLU A 358 -21.21 -3.91 -10.78
CA GLU A 358 -21.07 -4.08 -9.33
C GLU A 358 -20.59 -5.50 -8.99
N LEU A 359 -20.01 -5.66 -7.80
CA LEU A 359 -19.66 -6.97 -7.26
C LEU A 359 -20.92 -7.65 -6.74
N GLU A 360 -21.27 -8.78 -7.34
CA GLU A 360 -22.40 -9.61 -6.94
C GLU A 360 -21.92 -10.88 -6.22
N PRO A 361 -22.65 -11.36 -5.22
CA PRO A 361 -22.37 -12.66 -4.60
C PRO A 361 -22.32 -13.79 -5.61
N ALA A 362 -21.28 -14.61 -5.55
CA ALA A 362 -21.14 -15.80 -6.37
C ALA A 362 -20.47 -16.94 -5.58
N GLU A 363 -20.87 -18.18 -5.87
CA GLU A 363 -20.20 -19.35 -5.31
C GLU A 363 -18.82 -19.54 -5.95
N ASN A 364 -17.86 -19.94 -5.12
CA ASN A 364 -16.47 -20.13 -5.56
C ASN A 364 -16.32 -21.54 -6.17
N THR A 365 -16.68 -21.67 -7.44
CA THR A 365 -16.70 -22.96 -8.15
C THR A 365 -15.34 -23.39 -8.69
N TYR A 366 -14.41 -22.44 -8.87
CA TYR A 366 -13.08 -22.69 -9.39
C TYR A 366 -12.05 -21.88 -8.62
N GLN A 367 -10.94 -22.49 -8.24
CA GLN A 367 -9.84 -21.88 -7.54
C GLN A 367 -8.53 -22.19 -8.25
N ASP A 368 -7.76 -21.14 -8.56
CA ASP A 368 -6.45 -21.27 -9.19
C ASP A 368 -5.40 -21.75 -8.20
N SER A 369 -5.44 -21.23 -6.97
CA SER A 369 -4.45 -21.48 -5.93
C SER A 369 -4.87 -22.51 -4.90
N THR A 370 -3.88 -23.11 -4.23
CA THR A 370 -4.09 -23.92 -3.02
C THR A 370 -4.38 -23.02 -1.81
N ILE A 371 -4.72 -23.64 -0.68
CA ILE A 371 -4.82 -22.96 0.63
C ILE A 371 -3.51 -22.21 0.95
N PHE A 372 -2.38 -22.82 0.66
CA PHE A 372 -1.06 -22.28 0.95
C PHE A 372 -0.74 -21.05 0.08
N GLY A 373 -1.06 -21.07 -1.21
CA GLY A 373 -0.97 -19.89 -2.07
C GLY A 373 -1.83 -18.74 -1.57
N LYS A 374 -3.03 -19.05 -1.03
CA LYS A 374 -3.88 -18.04 -0.38
C LYS A 374 -3.24 -17.47 0.89
N PHE A 375 -2.47 -18.25 1.66
CA PHE A 375 -1.80 -17.78 2.87
C PHE A 375 -0.78 -16.68 2.64
N TYR A 376 -0.26 -16.50 1.42
CA TYR A 376 0.61 -15.37 1.08
C TYR A 376 0.01 -13.99 1.41
N GLY A 377 -1.29 -13.88 1.59
CA GLY A 377 -1.92 -12.67 2.10
C GLY A 377 -1.68 -12.37 3.59
N ASN A 378 -1.22 -13.34 4.37
CA ASN A 378 -0.97 -13.24 5.82
C ASN A 378 0.52 -13.02 6.11
N SER A 379 0.83 -12.46 7.27
CA SER A 379 2.19 -12.52 7.81
C SER A 379 2.47 -13.93 8.32
N GLY A 380 3.59 -14.52 7.95
CA GLY A 380 3.95 -15.90 8.20
C GLY A 380 3.50 -16.87 7.09
N GLY A 381 2.70 -16.40 6.14
CA GLY A 381 2.10 -17.25 5.11
C GLY A 381 3.10 -17.80 4.08
N VAL A 382 4.15 -17.04 3.77
CA VAL A 382 5.24 -17.55 2.92
C VAL A 382 5.96 -18.71 3.59
N THR A 383 6.32 -18.52 4.86
CA THR A 383 6.98 -19.55 5.67
C THR A 383 6.14 -20.82 5.75
N ASP A 384 4.86 -20.67 6.08
CA ASP A 384 3.96 -21.82 6.24
C ASP A 384 3.83 -22.60 4.92
N SER A 385 3.79 -21.89 3.79
CA SER A 385 3.70 -22.50 2.46
C SER A 385 5.01 -23.21 2.07
N VAL A 386 6.15 -22.56 2.28
CA VAL A 386 7.47 -23.15 1.96
C VAL A 386 7.74 -24.42 2.80
N LEU A 387 7.47 -24.35 4.11
CA LEU A 387 7.64 -25.53 4.98
C LEU A 387 6.69 -26.68 4.62
N GLU A 388 5.47 -26.38 4.18
CA GLU A 388 4.56 -27.42 3.71
C GLU A 388 5.02 -28.05 2.40
N TYR A 389 5.47 -27.25 1.44
CA TYR A 389 6.03 -27.77 0.19
C TYR A 389 7.25 -28.66 0.43
N MET A 390 8.13 -28.29 1.37
CA MET A 390 9.27 -29.12 1.77
C MET A 390 8.82 -30.47 2.34
N LYS A 391 7.71 -30.51 3.11
CA LYS A 391 7.12 -31.77 3.59
C LYS A 391 6.52 -32.60 2.45
N GLU A 392 5.81 -31.98 1.51
CA GLU A 392 5.25 -32.65 0.33
C GLU A 392 6.34 -33.28 -0.54
N THR A 393 7.55 -32.69 -0.56
CA THR A 393 8.71 -33.15 -1.33
C THR A 393 9.72 -33.96 -0.50
N GLU A 394 9.37 -34.31 0.74
CA GLU A 394 10.20 -35.09 1.67
C GLU A 394 11.56 -34.44 2.01
N GLN A 395 11.66 -33.11 1.90
CA GLN A 395 12.85 -32.33 2.21
C GLN A 395 12.73 -31.70 3.60
N ASN A 396 12.89 -32.51 4.65
CA ASN A 396 12.65 -32.11 6.04
C ASN A 396 13.93 -31.59 6.71
N GLU A 397 14.27 -30.32 6.47
CA GLU A 397 15.34 -29.62 7.18
C GLU A 397 14.73 -28.79 8.35
N ASP A 398 15.47 -28.63 9.46
CA ASP A 398 15.02 -27.84 10.63
C ASP A 398 15.30 -26.35 10.42
N ILE A 399 14.65 -25.75 9.43
CA ILE A 399 14.82 -24.34 9.05
C ILE A 399 14.04 -23.43 10.00
N LYS A 400 14.71 -22.46 10.61
CA LYS A 400 14.12 -21.46 11.50
C LYS A 400 13.91 -20.15 10.79
N VAL A 401 12.69 -19.60 10.87
CA VAL A 401 12.31 -18.39 10.15
C VAL A 401 11.82 -17.31 11.11
N CYS A 402 12.41 -16.14 11.02
CA CYS A 402 11.93 -14.93 11.67
C CYS A 402 10.75 -14.36 10.87
N LYS A 403 9.52 -14.49 11.38
CA LYS A 403 8.30 -13.95 10.77
C LYS A 403 8.10 -12.51 11.21
N ALA A 404 8.64 -11.53 10.47
CA ALA A 404 8.56 -10.10 10.81
C ALA A 404 7.25 -9.48 10.30
N ASN A 405 6.35 -9.15 11.24
CA ASN A 405 5.01 -8.65 11.00
C ASN A 405 4.93 -7.13 11.18
N GLY A 406 4.94 -6.40 10.10
CA GLY A 406 4.97 -4.93 10.10
C GLY A 406 6.39 -4.34 10.00
N ALA A 407 6.46 -3.11 9.54
CA ALA A 407 7.74 -2.46 9.24
C ALA A 407 8.68 -2.31 10.45
N ALA A 408 8.13 -2.19 11.66
CA ALA A 408 8.92 -2.09 12.89
C ALA A 408 9.67 -3.40 13.20
N GLU A 409 8.98 -4.55 13.06
CA GLU A 409 9.61 -5.86 13.25
C GLU A 409 10.58 -6.17 12.12
N CYS A 410 10.24 -5.83 10.86
CA CYS A 410 11.16 -5.94 9.74
C CYS A 410 12.48 -5.18 10.01
N LYS A 411 12.38 -3.93 10.45
CA LYS A 411 13.54 -3.11 10.79
C LYS A 411 14.39 -3.74 11.90
N LYS A 412 13.74 -4.29 12.93
CA LYS A 412 14.42 -4.98 14.04
C LYS A 412 15.15 -6.23 13.56
N ALA A 413 14.48 -7.07 12.76
CA ALA A 413 15.06 -8.30 12.22
C ALA A 413 16.28 -8.00 11.31
N LEU A 414 16.15 -7.02 10.40
CA LEU A 414 17.25 -6.59 9.53
C LEU A 414 18.45 -6.03 10.31
N MET A 415 18.18 -5.27 11.37
CA MET A 415 19.24 -4.78 12.25
C MET A 415 20.00 -5.92 12.97
N PHE A 416 19.30 -6.98 13.38
CA PHE A 416 19.94 -8.16 13.96
C PHE A 416 20.72 -8.95 12.90
N LEU A 417 20.17 -9.10 11.70
CA LEU A 417 20.85 -9.75 10.59
C LEU A 417 22.14 -9.01 10.22
N GLN A 418 22.10 -7.68 10.05
CA GLN A 418 23.27 -6.86 9.73
C GLN A 418 24.38 -6.95 10.78
N ARG A 419 24.02 -7.17 12.05
CA ARG A 419 24.98 -7.33 13.16
C ARG A 419 25.44 -8.79 13.36
N GLY A 420 25.03 -9.73 12.50
CA GLY A 420 25.32 -11.14 12.67
C GLY A 420 24.72 -11.79 13.93
N ARG A 421 23.63 -11.22 14.45
CA ARG A 421 22.99 -11.64 15.70
C ARG A 421 21.60 -12.24 15.51
N LEU A 422 21.17 -12.44 14.29
CA LEU A 422 19.90 -13.11 14.00
C LEU A 422 20.07 -14.62 14.28
N PRO A 423 19.29 -15.21 15.20
CA PRO A 423 19.39 -16.66 15.48
C PRO A 423 18.72 -17.52 14.41
N GLU A 424 17.72 -16.99 13.71
CA GLU A 424 17.00 -17.68 12.65
C GLU A 424 17.80 -17.71 11.35
N ASP A 425 17.49 -18.65 10.46
CA ASP A 425 18.15 -18.84 9.17
C ASP A 425 17.64 -17.88 8.11
N PHE A 426 16.34 -17.59 8.14
CA PHE A 426 15.66 -16.75 7.17
C PHE A 426 14.82 -15.66 7.83
N ILE A 427 14.50 -14.59 7.06
CA ILE A 427 13.53 -13.57 7.44
C ILE A 427 12.39 -13.56 6.43
N GLU A 428 11.17 -13.85 6.86
CA GLU A 428 9.96 -13.43 6.14
C GLU A 428 9.59 -12.02 6.59
N GLY A 429 9.66 -11.05 5.67
CA GLY A 429 9.37 -9.66 5.97
C GLY A 429 8.07 -9.16 5.32
N MET A 430 7.09 -8.76 6.13
CA MET A 430 5.87 -8.10 5.69
C MET A 430 5.81 -6.67 6.24
N ALA A 431 5.93 -5.66 5.36
CA ALA A 431 5.96 -4.24 5.77
C ALA A 431 4.63 -3.75 6.40
N CYS A 432 3.52 -4.44 6.17
CA CYS A 432 2.22 -4.12 6.76
C CYS A 432 1.93 -5.05 7.94
N GLU A 433 1.40 -4.50 9.05
CA GLU A 433 0.89 -5.29 10.15
C GLU A 433 -0.27 -6.16 9.68
N GLY A 434 -0.17 -7.45 9.94
CA GLY A 434 -1.16 -8.41 9.50
C GLY A 434 -0.94 -8.96 8.09
N GLY A 435 0.19 -8.66 7.47
CA GLY A 435 0.48 -9.00 6.08
C GLY A 435 -0.29 -8.11 5.10
N CYS A 436 -0.52 -8.63 3.89
CA CYS A 436 -1.21 -7.87 2.84
C CYS A 436 -2.66 -7.50 3.20
N VAL A 437 -3.33 -8.28 4.06
CA VAL A 437 -4.68 -7.96 4.57
C VAL A 437 -4.71 -6.61 5.29
N GLY A 438 -3.61 -6.22 5.95
CA GLY A 438 -3.43 -4.93 6.59
C GLY A 438 -2.91 -3.82 5.67
N GLY A 439 -2.90 -4.04 4.36
CA GLY A 439 -2.41 -3.08 3.37
C GLY A 439 -3.07 -1.70 3.44
N PRO A 440 -2.39 -0.64 2.97
CA PRO A 440 -2.84 0.75 3.13
C PRO A 440 -4.13 1.08 2.37
N SER A 441 -4.47 0.29 1.35
CA SER A 441 -5.69 0.45 0.55
C SER A 441 -6.74 -0.62 0.84
N ARG A 442 -6.69 -1.24 2.03
CA ARG A 442 -7.72 -2.20 2.49
C ARG A 442 -9.10 -1.54 2.53
N ASN A 443 -10.12 -2.36 2.31
CA ASN A 443 -11.52 -1.92 2.34
C ASN A 443 -12.20 -2.16 3.70
N GLU A 444 -11.70 -3.16 4.47
CA GLU A 444 -12.27 -3.56 5.76
C GLU A 444 -11.22 -3.47 6.87
N GLU A 445 -11.65 -3.42 8.12
CA GLU A 445 -10.75 -3.51 9.28
C GLU A 445 -10.04 -4.87 9.35
N ILE A 446 -8.76 -4.87 9.76
CA ILE A 446 -7.89 -6.05 9.72
C ILE A 446 -8.50 -7.25 10.46
N ILE A 447 -9.03 -7.03 11.67
CA ILE A 447 -9.58 -8.11 12.51
C ILE A 447 -10.79 -8.75 11.83
N LYS A 448 -11.69 -7.91 11.29
CA LYS A 448 -12.90 -8.36 10.63
C LYS A 448 -12.58 -9.06 9.30
N ALA A 449 -11.71 -8.46 8.48
CA ALA A 449 -11.27 -9.06 7.22
C ALA A 449 -10.62 -10.44 7.44
N ARG A 450 -9.73 -10.56 8.45
CA ARG A 450 -9.11 -11.85 8.80
C ARG A 450 -10.12 -12.92 9.20
N LYS A 451 -11.07 -12.58 10.07
CA LYS A 451 -12.10 -13.54 10.52
C LYS A 451 -12.92 -14.08 9.35
N VAL A 452 -13.35 -13.21 8.45
CA VAL A 452 -14.11 -13.61 7.26
C VAL A 452 -13.22 -14.45 6.34
N ARG A 453 -11.99 -13.99 6.10
CA ARG A 453 -11.01 -14.67 5.24
C ARG A 453 -10.65 -16.08 5.72
N GLU A 454 -10.45 -16.28 7.03
CA GLU A 454 -10.21 -17.60 7.60
C GLU A 454 -11.34 -18.58 7.28
N THR A 455 -12.59 -18.12 7.27
CA THR A 455 -13.75 -18.93 6.89
C THR A 455 -13.71 -19.27 5.39
N MET A 456 -13.37 -18.28 4.55
CA MET A 456 -13.29 -18.47 3.09
C MET A 456 -12.17 -19.43 2.70
N ILE A 457 -10.99 -19.30 3.32
CA ILE A 457 -9.84 -20.17 3.05
C ILE A 457 -10.15 -21.62 3.45
N LYS A 458 -10.82 -21.84 4.59
CA LYS A 458 -11.22 -23.19 5.02
C LYS A 458 -12.17 -23.90 4.07
N SER A 459 -12.84 -23.15 3.20
CA SER A 459 -13.70 -23.72 2.14
C SER A 459 -12.94 -24.00 0.83
N ALA A 460 -11.62 -23.73 0.78
CA ALA A 460 -10.78 -24.12 -0.33
C ALA A 460 -10.58 -25.64 -0.36
N ASP A 461 -10.23 -26.18 -1.53
CA ASP A 461 -9.96 -27.59 -1.67
C ASP A 461 -8.63 -28.03 -0.99
N ASP A 462 -8.51 -29.32 -0.67
CA ASP A 462 -7.35 -29.91 0.02
C ASP A 462 -6.17 -30.23 -0.93
N ARG A 463 -6.13 -29.60 -2.10
CA ARG A 463 -5.13 -29.85 -3.12
C ARG A 463 -3.73 -29.48 -2.61
N LYS A 464 -2.77 -30.39 -2.84
CA LYS A 464 -1.35 -30.15 -2.55
C LYS A 464 -0.77 -29.10 -3.50
N ILE A 465 0.26 -28.38 -3.03
CA ILE A 465 1.00 -27.42 -3.86
C ILE A 465 1.59 -28.14 -5.08
N THR A 466 2.26 -29.27 -4.86
CA THR A 466 2.86 -30.10 -5.92
C THR A 466 1.85 -30.55 -6.98
N ASP A 467 0.64 -30.93 -6.58
CA ASP A 467 -0.42 -31.33 -7.52
C ASP A 467 -1.02 -30.14 -8.27
N ASN A 468 -1.11 -28.98 -7.63
CA ASN A 468 -1.55 -27.77 -8.29
C ASN A 468 -0.56 -27.33 -9.38
N LEU A 469 0.73 -27.34 -9.09
CA LEU A 469 1.78 -26.92 -10.03
C LEU A 469 1.87 -27.81 -11.27
N LYS A 470 1.58 -29.13 -11.18
CA LYS A 470 1.52 -30.03 -12.34
C LYS A 470 0.51 -29.62 -13.41
N ARG A 471 -0.42 -28.72 -13.09
CA ARG A 471 -1.43 -28.20 -14.04
C ARG A 471 -0.88 -27.11 -14.95
N TYR A 472 0.32 -26.62 -14.66
CA TYR A 472 0.93 -25.47 -15.33
C TYR A 472 2.31 -25.83 -15.84
N ASP A 473 2.70 -25.26 -16.99
CA ASP A 473 4.03 -25.41 -17.55
C ASP A 473 5.00 -24.44 -16.88
N MET A 474 5.63 -24.89 -15.79
CA MET A 474 6.57 -24.10 -15.00
C MET A 474 7.89 -23.83 -15.71
N ASP A 475 8.24 -24.63 -16.73
CA ASP A 475 9.50 -24.50 -17.49
C ASP A 475 9.41 -23.42 -18.58
N SER A 476 8.20 -22.92 -18.89
CA SER A 476 7.98 -21.93 -19.94
C SER A 476 8.39 -20.50 -19.55
N PHE A 477 8.73 -20.25 -18.29
CA PHE A 477 9.14 -18.92 -17.80
C PHE A 477 10.07 -19.02 -16.59
N SER A 478 10.93 -18.02 -16.39
CA SER A 478 11.83 -17.98 -15.22
C SER A 478 11.10 -17.54 -13.96
N MET A 479 11.42 -18.17 -12.82
CA MET A 479 10.98 -17.76 -11.49
C MET A 479 11.96 -16.78 -10.80
N HIS A 480 13.11 -16.47 -11.41
CA HIS A 480 14.15 -15.60 -10.84
C HIS A 480 14.19 -14.23 -11.54
N ARG A 481 14.71 -13.22 -10.78
CA ARG A 481 14.89 -11.82 -11.24
C ARG A 481 16.09 -11.66 -12.12
#